data_c705f98bf2aa8a4701135cb7316e1f5e
#
_entry.id   c705f98bf2aa8a4701135cb7316e1f5e
#
_cell.length_a   1.000
_cell.length_b   1.000
_cell.length_c   1.000
_cell.angle_alpha   90.00
_cell.angle_beta   90.00
_cell.angle_gamma   90.00
#
_symmetry.space_group_name_H-M   'P 1'
#
loop_
_entity.id
_entity.type
_entity.pdbx_description
1 polymer ?
#
loop_
_entity_poly.entity_id
_entity_poly.type
_entity_poly.pdbx_seq_one_letter_code
_entity_poly.pdbx_strand_id
1 'polypeptide(L)'
;MKTTIVIYGSSTGSCQSIAETIASKLGVEAVDVANIDDATITSHENLLLGTSTWGAGEMQDDWYDGVKTLKSAGLAGKTVALFGCGDSESYPDTFCGGMKELYDAAVEAGATVLPGVSTDGYTYDDSEAIDGDKFLGLALDEVNEDDKTEERIDAWCFTPSTRSMSLLP
;
A
#
# COMPACT_ATOMS: atom_id res chain seq x y z
N MET A 1 7.94 16.81 -14.02
CA MET A 1 6.71 16.35 -13.38
C MET A 1 6.90 14.93 -12.89
N LYS A 2 6.70 14.69 -11.60
CA LYS A 2 6.85 13.33 -11.04
C LYS A 2 5.68 12.47 -11.46
N THR A 3 5.96 11.30 -12.02
CA THR A 3 4.92 10.35 -12.44
C THR A 3 4.60 9.41 -11.30
N THR A 4 3.33 9.14 -11.08
CA THR A 4 2.82 8.31 -9.99
C THR A 4 1.92 7.21 -10.54
N ILE A 5 2.05 6.01 -10.00
CA ILE A 5 1.18 4.87 -10.31
C ILE A 5 0.79 4.15 -9.02
N VAL A 6 -0.44 3.62 -8.98
CA VAL A 6 -0.92 2.75 -7.90
C VAL A 6 -0.87 1.31 -8.40
N ILE A 7 -0.23 0.44 -7.64
CA ILE A 7 -0.10 -1.00 -7.97
C ILE A 7 -0.70 -1.80 -6.82
N TYR A 8 -1.63 -2.69 -7.11
CA TYR A 8 -2.34 -3.44 -6.08
C TYR A 8 -2.30 -4.95 -6.33
N GLY A 9 -2.31 -5.72 -5.26
CA GLY A 9 -2.57 -7.15 -5.27
C GLY A 9 -3.85 -7.45 -4.50
N SER A 10 -4.85 -8.02 -5.16
CA SER A 10 -6.17 -8.26 -4.57
C SER A 10 -6.71 -9.60 -5.02
N SER A 11 -7.24 -10.38 -4.07
CA SER A 11 -7.87 -11.67 -4.36
C SER A 11 -9.39 -11.60 -4.32
N THR A 12 -9.96 -10.77 -3.43
CA THR A 12 -11.41 -10.65 -3.22
C THR A 12 -12.00 -9.36 -3.75
N GLY A 13 -11.18 -8.46 -4.27
CA GLY A 13 -11.61 -7.17 -4.83
C GLY A 13 -11.55 -5.99 -3.87
N SER A 14 -11.39 -6.19 -2.56
CA SER A 14 -11.34 -5.08 -1.59
C SER A 14 -10.14 -4.18 -1.82
N CYS A 15 -8.95 -4.75 -1.94
CA CYS A 15 -7.73 -3.98 -2.18
C CYS A 15 -7.77 -3.28 -3.54
N GLN A 16 -8.35 -3.91 -4.56
CA GLN A 16 -8.57 -3.30 -5.87
C GLN A 16 -9.46 -2.06 -5.77
N SER A 17 -10.60 -2.17 -5.08
CA SER A 17 -11.52 -1.06 -4.89
C SER A 17 -10.86 0.12 -4.18
N ILE A 18 -10.07 -0.17 -3.15
CA ILE A 18 -9.30 0.85 -2.43
C ILE A 18 -8.28 1.51 -3.34
N ALA A 19 -7.53 0.72 -4.12
CA ALA A 19 -6.53 1.22 -5.05
C ALA A 19 -7.15 2.15 -6.09
N GLU A 20 -8.29 1.79 -6.64
CA GLU A 20 -9.02 2.61 -7.61
C GLU A 20 -9.52 3.92 -6.99
N THR A 21 -9.97 3.87 -5.73
CA THR A 21 -10.38 5.07 -4.99
C THR A 21 -9.20 6.01 -4.75
N ILE A 22 -8.07 5.48 -4.31
CA ILE A 22 -6.85 6.27 -4.10
C ILE A 22 -6.38 6.90 -5.42
N ALA A 23 -6.34 6.10 -6.48
CA ALA A 23 -5.93 6.57 -7.81
C ALA A 23 -6.81 7.70 -8.31
N SER A 24 -8.13 7.58 -8.14
CA SER A 24 -9.08 8.63 -8.51
C SER A 24 -8.84 9.91 -7.72
N LYS A 25 -8.62 9.81 -6.41
CA LYS A 25 -8.37 10.99 -5.56
C LYS A 25 -7.06 11.70 -5.88
N LEU A 26 -6.07 10.98 -6.38
CA LEU A 26 -4.77 11.53 -6.75
C LEU A 26 -4.65 11.86 -8.25
N GLY A 27 -5.64 11.48 -9.05
CA GLY A 27 -5.61 11.71 -10.49
C GLY A 27 -4.58 10.86 -11.23
N VAL A 28 -4.36 9.63 -10.77
CA VAL A 28 -3.37 8.70 -11.33
C VAL A 28 -4.00 7.37 -11.72
N GLU A 29 -3.22 6.50 -12.36
CA GLU A 29 -3.66 5.17 -12.79
C GLU A 29 -3.44 4.13 -11.68
N ALA A 30 -4.34 3.15 -11.62
CA ALA A 30 -4.20 1.96 -10.79
C ALA A 30 -4.11 0.72 -11.66
N VAL A 31 -3.16 -0.17 -11.37
CA VAL A 31 -2.95 -1.40 -12.12
C VAL A 31 -2.79 -2.59 -11.16
N ASP A 32 -3.22 -3.77 -11.65
CA ASP A 32 -3.03 -5.02 -10.92
C ASP A 32 -1.55 -5.44 -11.02
N VAL A 33 -0.98 -5.85 -9.88
CA VAL A 33 0.42 -6.29 -9.82
C VAL A 33 0.71 -7.48 -10.75
N ALA A 34 -0.29 -8.32 -11.03
CA ALA A 34 -0.14 -9.43 -11.95
C ALA A 34 0.17 -8.98 -13.39
N ASN A 35 -0.09 -7.73 -13.73
CA ASN A 35 0.06 -7.17 -15.07
C ASN A 35 1.24 -6.20 -15.21
N ILE A 36 2.07 -6.03 -14.19
CA ILE A 36 3.22 -5.12 -14.27
C ILE A 36 4.43 -5.79 -14.90
N ASP A 37 5.31 -4.95 -15.45
CA ASP A 37 6.63 -5.35 -15.96
C ASP A 37 7.68 -4.30 -15.54
N ASP A 38 8.93 -4.51 -15.93
CA ASP A 38 10.02 -3.58 -15.60
C ASP A 38 9.72 -2.16 -16.13
N ALA A 39 9.10 -2.04 -17.29
CA ALA A 39 8.75 -0.73 -17.87
C ALA A 39 7.73 0.01 -17.02
N THR A 40 6.78 -0.69 -16.38
CA THR A 40 5.84 -0.08 -15.44
C THR A 40 6.58 0.61 -14.31
N ILE A 41 7.61 -0.04 -13.78
CA ILE A 41 8.39 0.49 -12.66
C ILE A 41 9.30 1.63 -13.12
N THR A 42 10.03 1.44 -14.22
CA THR A 42 11.01 2.44 -14.69
C THR A 42 10.36 3.72 -15.20
N SER A 43 9.10 3.65 -15.63
CA SER A 43 8.36 4.81 -16.15
C SER A 43 7.82 5.74 -15.07
N HIS A 44 7.84 5.33 -13.79
CA HIS A 44 7.24 6.09 -12.69
C HIS A 44 8.26 6.36 -11.60
N GLU A 45 8.22 7.56 -11.03
CA GLU A 45 9.09 7.95 -9.92
C GLU A 45 8.46 7.67 -8.56
N ASN A 46 7.14 7.69 -8.48
CA ASN A 46 6.37 7.46 -7.26
C ASN A 46 5.49 6.22 -7.44
N LEU A 47 5.58 5.31 -6.50
CA LEU A 47 4.80 4.06 -6.53
C LEU A 47 4.00 3.94 -5.24
N LEU A 48 2.67 3.80 -5.37
CA LEU A 48 1.81 3.45 -4.24
C LEU A 48 1.49 1.96 -4.36
N LEU A 49 1.97 1.18 -3.40
CA LEU A 49 1.88 -0.28 -3.43
C LEU A 49 0.89 -0.77 -2.37
N GLY A 50 -0.08 -1.55 -2.79
CA GLY A 50 -1.12 -2.05 -1.90
C GLY A 50 -1.30 -3.55 -1.94
N THR A 51 -1.60 -4.14 -0.79
CA THR A 51 -1.82 -5.58 -0.65
C THR A 51 -2.90 -5.89 0.38
N SER A 52 -3.67 -6.94 0.13
CA SER A 52 -4.45 -7.61 1.16
C SER A 52 -3.53 -8.48 2.03
N THR A 53 -4.03 -8.90 3.19
CA THR A 53 -3.29 -9.72 4.14
C THR A 53 -3.92 -11.11 4.22
N TRP A 54 -3.12 -12.15 4.11
CA TRP A 54 -3.57 -13.55 4.11
C TRP A 54 -2.76 -14.38 5.10
N GLY A 55 -3.31 -15.53 5.49
CA GLY A 55 -2.63 -16.47 6.38
C GLY A 55 -2.15 -15.82 7.68
N ALA A 56 -0.89 -16.00 8.00
CA ALA A 56 -0.26 -15.45 9.20
C ALA A 56 0.35 -14.06 8.99
N GLY A 57 -0.32 -13.18 8.25
CA GLY A 57 0.16 -11.83 7.96
C GLY A 57 0.93 -11.73 6.65
N GLU A 58 0.61 -12.59 5.70
CA GLU A 58 1.30 -12.66 4.41
C GLU A 58 0.68 -11.71 3.38
N MET A 59 1.50 -11.22 2.45
CA MET A 59 1.01 -10.41 1.35
C MET A 59 0.23 -11.26 0.34
N GLN A 60 -0.59 -10.59 -0.49
CA GLN A 60 -1.37 -11.25 -1.53
C GLN A 60 -0.46 -11.98 -2.53
N ASP A 61 -0.88 -13.15 -3.00
CA ASP A 61 -0.07 -14.09 -3.78
C ASP A 61 0.64 -13.49 -5.00
N ASP A 62 -0.04 -12.63 -5.75
CA ASP A 62 0.54 -12.03 -6.96
C ASP A 62 1.74 -11.13 -6.67
N TRP A 63 1.86 -10.64 -5.44
CA TRP A 63 2.99 -9.82 -5.02
C TRP A 63 4.31 -10.60 -4.93
N TYR A 64 4.29 -11.92 -4.79
CA TYR A 64 5.54 -12.69 -4.77
C TYR A 64 6.28 -12.55 -6.11
N ASP A 65 5.57 -12.56 -7.24
CA ASP A 65 6.16 -12.24 -8.53
C ASP A 65 6.38 -10.74 -8.71
N GLY A 66 5.46 -9.92 -8.22
CA GLY A 66 5.58 -8.46 -8.25
C GLY A 66 6.84 -7.95 -7.56
N VAL A 67 7.18 -8.52 -6.41
CA VAL A 67 8.42 -8.19 -5.68
C VAL A 67 9.65 -8.49 -6.52
N LYS A 68 9.65 -9.58 -7.27
CA LYS A 68 10.77 -9.90 -8.18
C LYS A 68 10.93 -8.82 -9.25
N THR A 69 9.81 -8.32 -9.78
CA THR A 69 9.83 -7.21 -10.75
C THR A 69 10.37 -5.93 -10.13
N LEU A 70 9.95 -5.59 -8.89
CA LEU A 70 10.49 -4.42 -8.18
C LEU A 70 12.00 -4.50 -8.01
N LYS A 71 12.50 -5.66 -7.62
CA LYS A 71 13.94 -5.87 -7.41
C LYS A 71 14.71 -5.89 -8.73
N SER A 72 14.15 -6.48 -9.77
CA SER A 72 14.75 -6.53 -11.11
C SER A 72 14.90 -5.13 -11.72
N ALA A 73 13.84 -4.35 -11.68
CA ALA A 73 13.84 -2.98 -12.19
C ALA A 73 14.65 -2.02 -11.32
N GLY A 74 14.66 -2.27 -10.00
CA GLY A 74 15.29 -1.41 -9.00
C GLY A 74 14.46 -0.17 -8.67
N LEU A 75 14.51 0.27 -7.43
CA LEU A 75 13.74 1.41 -6.93
C LEU A 75 14.62 2.56 -6.44
N ALA A 76 15.90 2.56 -6.77
CA ALA A 76 16.81 3.63 -6.39
C ALA A 76 16.33 4.99 -6.92
N GLY A 77 16.23 5.98 -6.04
CA GLY A 77 15.75 7.31 -6.39
C GLY A 77 14.22 7.42 -6.49
N LYS A 78 13.50 6.35 -6.24
CA LYS A 78 12.03 6.35 -6.27
C LYS A 78 11.45 6.46 -4.87
N THR A 79 10.25 7.01 -4.79
CA THR A 79 9.49 7.15 -3.54
C THR A 79 8.33 6.16 -3.56
N VAL A 80 8.16 5.42 -2.46
CA VAL A 80 7.12 4.42 -2.28
C VAL A 80 6.24 4.80 -1.10
N ALA A 81 4.93 4.67 -1.26
CA ALA A 81 3.97 4.69 -0.17
C ALA A 81 3.19 3.39 -0.19
N LEU A 82 2.83 2.87 0.99
CA LEU A 82 2.16 1.59 1.12
C LEU A 82 0.73 1.76 1.61
N PHE A 83 -0.15 0.87 1.19
CA PHE A 83 -1.48 0.72 1.78
C PHE A 83 -1.81 -0.77 1.88
N GLY A 84 -2.67 -1.11 2.82
CA GLY A 84 -3.00 -2.51 3.05
C GLY A 84 -4.34 -2.70 3.71
N CYS A 85 -4.87 -3.91 3.56
CA CYS A 85 -6.14 -4.32 4.13
C CYS A 85 -5.93 -5.46 5.11
N GLY A 86 -6.75 -5.48 6.15
CA GLY A 86 -6.79 -6.55 7.14
C GLY A 86 -8.18 -6.74 7.69
N ASP A 87 -8.33 -7.69 8.60
CA ASP A 87 -9.54 -8.01 9.32
C ASP A 87 -9.19 -8.04 10.82
N SER A 88 -9.50 -6.97 11.51
CA SER A 88 -9.07 -6.78 12.90
C SER A 88 -9.78 -7.69 13.90
N GLU A 89 -10.96 -8.20 13.56
CA GLU A 89 -11.70 -9.12 14.45
C GLU A 89 -11.34 -10.58 14.22
N SER A 90 -11.21 -11.01 12.96
CA SER A 90 -10.88 -12.40 12.63
C SER A 90 -9.38 -12.68 12.71
N TYR A 91 -8.55 -11.69 12.41
CA TYR A 91 -7.08 -11.81 12.41
C TYR A 91 -6.44 -10.66 13.19
N PRO A 92 -6.75 -10.54 14.49
CA PRO A 92 -6.28 -9.39 15.29
C PRO A 92 -4.78 -9.39 15.54
N ASP A 93 -4.12 -10.55 15.44
CA ASP A 93 -2.68 -10.69 15.72
C ASP A 93 -1.80 -10.44 14.49
N THR A 94 -2.40 -10.35 13.30
CA THR A 94 -1.68 -10.18 12.03
C THR A 94 -2.27 -9.04 11.18
N PHE A 95 -2.88 -8.07 11.82
CA PHE A 95 -3.61 -6.98 11.16
C PHE A 95 -2.75 -6.23 10.15
N CYS A 96 -3.18 -6.23 8.88
CA CYS A 96 -2.50 -5.59 7.76
C CYS A 96 -1.03 -6.01 7.58
N GLY A 97 -0.63 -7.16 8.11
CA GLY A 97 0.76 -7.64 8.13
C GLY A 97 1.39 -7.79 6.75
N GLY A 98 0.58 -7.98 5.70
CA GLY A 98 1.08 -8.07 4.32
C GLY A 98 1.92 -6.87 3.90
N MET A 99 1.68 -5.69 4.45
CA MET A 99 2.50 -4.50 4.17
C MET A 99 3.95 -4.65 4.59
N LYS A 100 4.25 -5.48 5.58
CA LYS A 100 5.61 -5.67 6.07
C LYS A 100 6.52 -6.27 5.00
N GLU A 101 6.04 -7.29 4.29
CA GLU A 101 6.81 -7.90 3.21
C GLU A 101 7.04 -6.92 2.05
N LEU A 102 6.04 -6.14 1.70
CA LEU A 102 6.19 -5.09 0.68
C LEU A 102 7.16 -4.01 1.12
N TYR A 103 7.10 -3.60 2.37
CA TYR A 103 8.02 -2.61 2.94
C TYR A 103 9.47 -3.10 2.82
N ASP A 104 9.73 -4.32 3.28
CA ASP A 104 11.07 -4.89 3.24
C ASP A 104 11.58 -4.99 1.79
N ALA A 105 10.74 -5.42 0.87
CA ALA A 105 11.10 -5.55 -0.54
C ALA A 105 11.41 -4.17 -1.17
N ALA A 106 10.62 -3.16 -0.87
CA ALA A 106 10.84 -1.80 -1.39
C ALA A 106 12.14 -1.20 -0.88
N VAL A 107 12.43 -1.38 0.41
CA VAL A 107 13.69 -0.92 1.02
C VAL A 107 14.88 -1.66 0.41
N GLU A 108 14.81 -2.97 0.27
CA GLU A 108 15.86 -3.77 -0.36
C GLU A 108 16.12 -3.36 -1.82
N ALA A 109 15.08 -2.95 -2.53
CA ALA A 109 15.19 -2.48 -3.91
C ALA A 109 15.73 -1.04 -4.03
N GLY A 110 15.89 -0.33 -2.93
CA GLY A 110 16.51 0.99 -2.87
C GLY A 110 15.54 2.17 -2.76
N ALA A 111 14.26 1.93 -2.54
CA ALA A 111 13.26 3.00 -2.44
C ALA A 111 13.36 3.79 -1.13
N THR A 112 12.88 5.04 -1.19
CA THR A 112 12.53 5.81 0.00
C THR A 112 11.05 5.55 0.28
N VAL A 113 10.72 4.95 1.44
CA VAL A 113 9.35 4.63 1.81
C VAL A 113 8.80 5.73 2.72
N LEU A 114 7.64 6.28 2.35
CA LEU A 114 6.97 7.30 3.16
C LEU A 114 6.37 6.71 4.44
N PRO A 115 6.31 7.49 5.53
CA PRO A 115 5.68 7.02 6.76
C PRO A 115 4.19 6.76 6.57
N GLY A 116 3.66 5.80 7.33
CA GLY A 116 2.24 5.48 7.33
C GLY A 116 1.42 6.32 8.29
N VAL A 117 0.20 5.86 8.55
CA VAL A 117 -0.73 6.53 9.44
C VAL A 117 -0.49 6.12 10.90
N SER A 118 -0.94 6.97 11.84
CA SER A 118 -0.93 6.65 13.27
C SER A 118 -1.75 5.40 13.57
N THR A 119 -1.33 4.62 14.56
CA THR A 119 -2.10 3.48 15.06
C THR A 119 -3.30 3.89 15.90
N ASP A 120 -3.43 5.17 16.26
CA ASP A 120 -4.57 5.69 17.02
C ASP A 120 -5.88 5.48 16.28
N GLY A 121 -6.91 5.04 17.00
CA GLY A 121 -8.24 4.82 16.42
C GLY A 121 -8.43 3.44 15.77
N TYR A 122 -7.44 2.58 15.83
CA TYR A 122 -7.52 1.20 15.34
C TYR A 122 -7.68 0.22 16.50
N THR A 123 -8.39 -0.88 16.23
CA THR A 123 -8.61 -1.97 17.19
C THR A 123 -8.03 -3.26 16.63
N TYR A 124 -6.92 -3.72 17.19
CA TYR A 124 -6.24 -4.99 16.84
C TYR A 124 -5.32 -5.36 18.00
N ASP A 125 -4.81 -6.60 18.01
CA ASP A 125 -3.92 -7.06 19.08
C ASP A 125 -2.45 -6.89 18.69
N ASP A 126 -2.07 -7.24 17.45
CA ASP A 126 -0.69 -7.13 16.99
C ASP A 126 -0.63 -6.95 15.47
N SER A 127 0.48 -6.38 14.99
CA SER A 127 0.77 -6.23 13.56
C SER A 127 2.27 -6.13 13.33
N GLU A 128 2.77 -6.83 12.33
CA GLU A 128 4.16 -6.67 11.88
C GLU A 128 4.35 -5.40 11.05
N ALA A 129 3.25 -4.82 10.57
CA ALA A 129 3.27 -3.62 9.70
C ALA A 129 3.33 -2.31 10.51
N ILE A 130 4.04 -2.30 11.63
CA ILE A 130 4.14 -1.16 12.54
C ILE A 130 5.61 -0.77 12.75
N ASP A 131 5.84 0.54 12.79
CA ASP A 131 7.10 1.15 13.21
C ASP A 131 6.78 2.21 14.28
N GLY A 132 7.05 1.87 15.55
CA GLY A 132 6.72 2.73 16.67
C GLY A 132 5.20 2.87 16.85
N ASP A 133 4.69 4.10 16.73
CA ASP A 133 3.27 4.43 16.86
C ASP A 133 2.56 4.60 15.52
N LYS A 134 3.19 4.17 14.43
CA LYS A 134 2.66 4.29 13.07
C LYS A 134 2.66 2.95 12.35
N PHE A 135 1.66 2.77 11.47
CA PHE A 135 1.72 1.71 10.47
C PHE A 135 2.77 2.03 9.41
N LEU A 136 3.21 1.02 8.67
CA LEU A 136 4.15 1.20 7.55
C LEU A 136 3.50 1.86 6.33
N GLY A 137 2.19 2.05 6.35
CA GLY A 137 1.42 2.68 5.30
C GLY A 137 0.01 3.01 5.78
N LEU A 138 -0.93 3.12 4.84
CA LEU A 138 -2.34 3.29 5.16
C LEU A 138 -2.96 1.92 5.46
N ALA A 139 -3.39 1.69 6.69
CA ALA A 139 -4.04 0.44 7.11
C ALA A 139 -5.56 0.60 7.06
N LEU A 140 -6.24 -0.35 6.42
CA LEU A 140 -7.69 -0.33 6.23
C LEU A 140 -8.31 -1.67 6.65
N ASP A 141 -9.53 -1.62 7.18
CA ASP A 141 -10.31 -2.77 7.61
C ASP A 141 -11.71 -2.70 6.97
N GLU A 142 -11.83 -3.25 5.78
CA GLU A 142 -13.10 -3.25 5.03
C GLU A 142 -14.15 -4.21 5.60
N VAL A 143 -13.73 -5.17 6.41
CA VAL A 143 -14.62 -6.18 6.98
C VAL A 143 -15.37 -5.62 8.19
N ASN A 144 -14.67 -4.94 9.09
CA ASN A 144 -15.22 -4.49 10.37
C ASN A 144 -15.40 -2.98 10.46
N GLU A 145 -14.64 -2.21 9.70
CA GLU A 145 -14.59 -0.75 9.76
C GLU A 145 -14.72 -0.10 8.39
N ASP A 146 -15.53 -0.67 7.50
CA ASP A 146 -15.76 -0.13 6.15
C ASP A 146 -16.35 1.29 6.17
N ASP A 147 -17.06 1.65 7.24
CA ASP A 147 -17.56 3.00 7.48
C ASP A 147 -16.47 4.04 7.70
N LYS A 148 -15.25 3.61 8.04
CA LYS A 148 -14.09 4.50 8.25
C LYS A 148 -13.15 4.57 7.06
N THR A 149 -13.31 3.71 6.07
CA THR A 149 -12.37 3.58 4.95
C THR A 149 -12.21 4.87 4.18
N GLU A 150 -13.30 5.49 3.76
CA GLU A 150 -13.22 6.72 2.96
C GLU A 150 -12.56 7.86 3.74
N GLU A 151 -12.90 8.03 5.00
CA GLU A 151 -12.30 9.04 5.88
C GLU A 151 -10.78 8.80 6.02
N ARG A 152 -10.37 7.54 6.23
CA ARG A 152 -8.96 7.17 6.35
C ARG A 152 -8.19 7.42 5.05
N ILE A 153 -8.78 7.09 3.91
CA ILE A 153 -8.18 7.34 2.59
C ILE A 153 -8.04 8.85 2.37
N ASP A 154 -9.07 9.63 2.65
CA ASP A 154 -9.04 11.08 2.47
C ASP A 154 -7.94 11.72 3.33
N ALA A 155 -7.89 11.38 4.60
CA ALA A 155 -6.88 11.91 5.51
C ALA A 155 -5.46 11.61 5.02
N TRP A 156 -5.23 10.37 4.56
CA TRP A 156 -3.92 9.95 4.03
C TRP A 156 -3.55 10.66 2.73
N CYS A 157 -4.49 10.77 1.80
CA CYS A 157 -4.27 11.45 0.52
C CYS A 157 -4.00 12.94 0.69
N PHE A 158 -4.50 13.56 1.74
CA PHE A 158 -4.27 14.97 2.04
C PHE A 158 -3.01 15.23 2.86
N THR A 159 -2.31 14.21 3.35
CA THR A 159 -1.01 14.44 3.99
C THR A 159 -0.05 15.05 2.97
N PRO A 160 0.86 15.95 3.40
CA PRO A 160 1.79 16.59 2.45
C PRO A 160 2.60 15.59 1.62
N SER A 161 3.03 14.50 2.25
CA SER A 161 3.82 13.47 1.57
C SER A 161 3.05 12.80 0.43
N THR A 162 1.83 12.32 0.69
CA THR A 162 1.01 11.64 -0.31
C THR A 162 0.48 12.62 -1.35
N ARG A 163 0.09 13.82 -0.92
CA ARG A 163 -0.41 14.85 -1.82
C ARG A 163 0.65 15.28 -2.85
N SER A 164 1.93 15.23 -2.50
CA SER A 164 3.01 15.55 -3.45
C SER A 164 3.08 14.56 -4.62
N MET A 165 2.45 13.39 -4.48
CA MET A 165 2.36 12.37 -5.53
C MET A 165 1.15 12.58 -6.45
N SER A 166 0.22 13.48 -6.09
CA SER A 166 -0.98 13.76 -6.88
C SER A 166 -0.63 14.48 -8.17
N LEU A 167 -1.33 14.14 -9.25
CA LEU A 167 -1.30 14.85 -10.52
C LEU A 167 -2.45 15.88 -10.63
N LEU A 168 -3.32 15.93 -9.63
CA LEU A 168 -4.39 16.93 -9.56
C LEU A 168 -3.84 18.27 -9.09
N PRO A 169 -4.40 19.39 -9.60
CA PRO A 169 -3.97 20.73 -9.20
C PRO A 169 -4.31 21.08 -7.74
#